data_d2564c0628700c2e6ca86d35ba0e6cb5
#
_entry.id   d2564c0628700c2e6ca86d35ba0e6cb5
#
_cell.length_a   1.000
_cell.length_b   1.000
_cell.length_c   1.000
_cell.angle_alpha   90.00
_cell.angle_beta   90.00
_cell.angle_gamma   90.00
#
_symmetry.space_group_name_H-M   'P 1'
#
loop_
_entity.id
_entity.type
_entity.pdbx_description
1 polymer ?
#
loop_
_entity_poly.entity_id
_entity_poly.type
_entity_poly.pdbx_seq_one_letter_code
_entity_poly.pdbx_strand_id
1 'polypeptide(L)' 'MRSADRENNKPPARITVAVESKILASREEAAQMLSISQRALDYLIATRRLPTRRIGGRVLIPVSELRKYARTDHPERIVA' A
#
# COMPACT_ATOMS: atom_id res chain seq x y z
N MET A 1 -0.12 -32.49 -3.40
CA MET A 1 0.00 -32.29 -3.37
C MET A 1 0.15 -32.07 -3.16
N ARG A 2 0.09 -31.79 -3.27
CA ARG A 2 0.29 -31.42 -3.33
C ARG A 2 0.46 -30.78 -3.21
N SER A 3 0.41 -30.56 -3.05
CA SER A 3 0.54 -29.89 -3.12
C SER A 3 0.61 -29.33 -3.31
N ALA A 4 0.57 -29.20 -3.32
CA ALA A 4 0.68 -28.68 -3.61
C ALA A 4 0.44 -28.34 -3.79
N ASP A 5 0.22 -28.53 -3.94
CA ASP A 5 -0.12 -28.16 -4.11
C ASP A 5 -0.44 -27.67 -3.85
N ARG A 6 -0.39 -27.74 -3.60
CA ARG A 6 -0.69 -27.22 -3.50
C ARG A 6 -0.78 -26.51 -3.44
N GLU A 7 -0.76 -26.41 -3.44
CA GLU A 7 -0.77 -25.79 -3.69
C GLU A 7 -0.99 -25.28 -3.99
N ASN A 8 -1.19 -25.41 -4.09
CA ASN A 8 -1.33 -24.90 -4.64
C ASN A 8 -1.92 -24.52 -4.92
N ASN A 9 -2.42 -24.44 -4.92
CA ASN A 9 -3.13 -24.13 -5.25
C ASN A 9 -3.39 -23.21 -5.40
N LYS A 10 -3.34 -22.48 -5.70
CA LYS A 10 -3.55 -21.54 -5.90
C LYS A 10 -3.90 -20.81 -6.75
N PRO A 11 -4.40 -20.16 -6.74
CA PRO A 11 -4.85 -19.53 -7.68
C PRO A 11 -4.28 -18.71 -8.30
N PRO A 12 -4.45 -18.99 -8.56
CA PRO A 12 -4.12 -18.59 -9.43
C PRO A 12 -3.71 -17.69 -10.19
N ALA A 13 -3.72 -17.80 -11.00
CA ALA A 13 -3.25 -16.87 -11.92
C ALA A 13 -2.69 -15.66 -11.25
N ARG A 14 -2.86 -15.61 -10.01
CA ARG A 14 -2.42 -14.46 -9.26
C ARG A 14 -1.11 -14.75 -8.57
N ILE A 15 -0.16 -13.89 -8.83
CA ILE A 15 1.12 -13.96 -8.14
C ILE A 15 1.04 -13.06 -6.92
N THR A 16 1.29 -13.64 -5.76
CA THR A 16 1.30 -12.88 -4.53
C THR A 16 2.71 -12.40 -4.26
N VAL A 17 2.86 -11.09 -4.20
CA VAL A 17 4.15 -10.47 -3.94
C VAL A 17 4.09 -9.80 -2.58
N ALA A 18 5.11 -10.01 -1.76
CA ALA A 18 5.17 -9.35 -0.46
C ALA A 18 5.08 -7.84 -0.66
N VAL A 19 4.32 -7.19 0.22
CA VAL A 19 4.06 -5.76 0.06
C VAL A 19 5.35 -4.96 0.05
N GLU A 20 6.32 -5.33 0.87
CA GLU A 20 7.57 -4.60 0.94
C GLU A 20 8.41 -4.75 -0.31
N SER A 21 8.07 -5.72 -1.17
CA SER A 21 8.78 -5.91 -2.44
C SER A 21 8.11 -5.21 -3.60
N LYS A 22 6.95 -4.61 -3.37
CA LYS A 22 6.23 -3.91 -4.43
C LYS A 22 6.83 -2.54 -4.67
N ILE A 23 6.70 -2.08 -5.90
CA ILE A 23 7.10 -0.72 -6.26
C ILE A 23 5.99 0.26 -5.92
N LEU A 24 4.76 -0.16 -6.14
CA LEU A 24 3.58 0.65 -5.88
C LEU A 24 2.63 -0.14 -5.01
N ALA A 25 1.93 0.53 -4.13
CA ALA A 25 0.96 -0.09 -3.25
C ALA A 25 -0.41 0.52 -3.49
N SER A 26 -1.45 -0.29 -3.30
CA SER A 26 -2.80 0.22 -3.31
C SER A 26 -3.02 1.09 -2.07
N ARG A 27 -4.15 1.82 -2.05
CA ARG A 27 -4.46 2.63 -0.88
C ARG A 27 -4.62 1.77 0.37
N GLU A 28 -5.26 0.60 0.22
CA GLU A 28 -5.39 -0.31 1.35
C GLU A 28 -4.05 -0.80 1.85
N GLU A 29 -3.20 -1.21 0.93
CA GLU A 29 -1.87 -1.70 1.30
C GLU A 29 -1.05 -0.60 1.96
N ALA A 30 -1.13 0.61 1.41
CA ALA A 30 -0.38 1.73 1.96
C ALA A 30 -0.81 2.04 3.38
N ALA A 31 -2.12 2.01 3.63
CA ALA A 31 -2.62 2.25 4.99
C ALA A 31 -2.10 1.19 5.95
N GLN A 32 -2.10 -0.06 5.52
CA GLN A 32 -1.58 -1.14 6.35
C GLN A 32 -0.09 -0.99 6.60
N MET A 33 0.66 -0.59 5.59
CA MET A 33 2.10 -0.40 5.74
C MET A 33 2.42 0.70 6.75
N LEU A 34 1.58 1.73 6.81
CA LEU A 34 1.78 2.82 7.75
C LEU A 34 1.05 2.59 9.06
N SER A 35 0.28 1.51 9.16
CA SER A 35 -0.51 1.19 10.36
C SER A 35 -1.50 2.28 10.72
N ILE A 36 -2.11 2.85 9.71
CA ILE A 36 -3.15 3.88 9.90
C ILE A 36 -4.41 3.43 9.18
N SER A 37 -5.51 4.10 9.48
CA SER A 37 -6.77 3.79 8.82
C SER A 37 -6.73 4.26 7.37
N GLN A 38 -7.61 3.69 6.56
CA GLN A 38 -7.67 4.10 5.17
C GLN A 38 -8.14 5.55 5.06
N ARG A 39 -9.02 5.98 5.96
CA ARG A 39 -9.45 7.37 5.97
C ARG A 39 -8.29 8.31 6.25
N ALA A 40 -7.43 7.93 7.18
CA ALA A 40 -6.25 8.73 7.47
C ALA A 40 -5.33 8.78 6.26
N LEU A 41 -5.16 7.65 5.59
CA LEU A 41 -4.34 7.62 4.39
C LEU A 41 -4.93 8.52 3.30
N ASP A 42 -6.24 8.44 3.09
CA ASP A 42 -6.89 9.27 2.09
C ASP A 42 -6.72 10.77 2.41
N TYR A 43 -6.71 11.11 3.70
CA TYR A 43 -6.45 12.47 4.10
C TYR A 43 -5.03 12.91 3.71
N LEU A 44 -4.05 12.02 3.91
CA LEU A 44 -2.67 12.34 3.53
C LEU A 44 -2.55 12.54 2.03
N ILE A 45 -3.28 11.76 1.26
CA ILE A 45 -3.28 11.91 -0.19
C ILE A 45 -3.96 13.23 -0.58
N ALA A 46 -5.09 13.53 0.04
CA ALA A 46 -5.85 14.73 -0.30
C ALA A 46 -5.08 16.00 0.05
N THR A 47 -4.28 15.96 1.10
CA THR A 47 -3.49 17.11 1.52
C THR A 47 -2.12 17.13 0.87
N ARG A 48 -1.88 16.21 -0.06
CA ARG A 48 -0.65 16.15 -0.85
C ARG A 48 0.59 15.85 -0.04
N ARG A 49 0.41 15.12 1.05
CA ARG A 49 1.53 14.66 1.85
C ARG A 49 2.11 13.37 1.32
N LEU A 50 1.32 12.63 0.54
CA LEU A 50 1.76 11.41 -0.12
C LEU A 50 1.46 11.55 -1.60
N PRO A 51 2.47 11.53 -2.46
CA PRO A 51 2.23 11.54 -3.89
C PRO A 51 1.63 10.23 -4.36
N THR A 52 0.88 10.30 -5.43
CA THR A 52 0.24 9.12 -6.01
C THR A 52 0.57 9.01 -7.49
N ARG A 53 0.29 7.83 -8.03
CA ARG A 53 0.41 7.58 -9.46
C ARG A 53 -0.88 6.95 -9.94
N ARG A 54 -1.33 7.36 -11.10
CA ARG A 54 -2.49 6.75 -11.71
C ARG A 54 -2.05 5.83 -12.82
N ILE A 55 -2.48 4.59 -12.74
CA ILE A 55 -2.17 3.61 -13.76
C ILE A 55 -3.45 2.86 -14.06
N GLY A 56 -3.94 3.00 -15.30
CA GLY A 56 -5.13 2.30 -15.71
C GLY A 56 -6.35 2.59 -14.87
N GLY A 57 -6.50 3.83 -14.42
CA GLY A 57 -7.64 4.20 -13.59
C GLY A 57 -7.49 3.89 -12.12
N ARG A 58 -6.39 3.29 -11.73
CA ARG A 58 -6.11 3.00 -10.32
C ARG A 58 -5.20 4.04 -9.73
N VAL A 59 -5.46 4.38 -8.48
CA VAL A 59 -4.60 5.29 -7.73
C VAL A 59 -3.69 4.45 -6.87
N LEU A 60 -2.38 4.60 -7.07
CA LEU A 60 -1.38 3.81 -6.39
C LEU A 60 -0.38 4.74 -5.72
N ILE A 61 0.26 4.26 -4.66
CA ILE A 61 1.22 5.07 -3.91
C ILE A 61 2.59 4.42 -4.03
N PRO A 62 3.62 5.17 -4.46
CA PRO A 62 4.97 4.61 -4.52
C PRO A 62 5.43 4.16 -3.13
N VAL A 63 5.92 2.94 -3.04
CA VAL A 63 6.37 2.40 -1.75
C VAL A 63 7.55 3.22 -1.21
N SER A 64 8.39 3.73 -2.10
CA SER A 64 9.50 4.58 -1.66
C SER A 64 9.01 5.83 -0.94
N GLU A 65 7.87 6.38 -1.37
CA GLU A 65 7.30 7.55 -0.72
C GLU A 65 6.72 7.19 0.64
N LEU A 66 6.16 5.99 0.76
CA LEU A 66 5.67 5.53 2.05
C LEU A 66 6.81 5.38 3.04
N ARG A 67 7.93 4.81 2.59
CA ARG A 67 9.10 4.66 3.44
C ARG A 67 9.68 6.00 3.84
N LYS A 68 9.69 6.93 2.91
CA LYS A 68 10.19 8.27 3.19
C LYS A 68 9.33 8.97 4.23
N TYR A 69 8.01 8.87 4.06
CA TYR A 69 7.08 9.48 5.01
C TYR A 69 7.27 8.90 6.42
N ALA A 70 7.53 7.59 6.50
CA ALA A 70 7.63 6.91 7.79
C ALA A 70 8.94 7.17 8.52
N ARG A 71 9.90 7.84 7.87
CA ARG A 71 11.21 8.04 8.49
C ARG A 71 11.22 9.15 9.54
N THR A 72 10.25 10.04 9.50
CA THR A 72 10.21 11.18 10.40
C THR A 72 8.91 11.18 11.17
N ASP A 73 8.89 11.90 12.27
CA ASP A 73 7.68 12.05 13.06
C ASP A 73 6.73 13.02 12.36
N HIS A 74 5.45 12.71 12.47
CA HIS A 74 4.40 13.55 11.93
C HIS A 74 3.39 13.78 13.05
N PRO A 75 3.70 14.69 13.97
CA PRO A 75 2.90 14.84 15.19
C PRO A 75 1.56 15.53 14.99
N GLU A 76 1.35 16.18 13.86
CA GLU A 76 0.07 16.83 13.67
C GLU A 76 -1.04 15.80 13.58
N ARG A 77 -2.19 16.16 14.13
CA ARG A 77 -3.33 15.26 14.16
C ARG A 77 -3.87 15.06 12.76
N ILE A 78 -4.12 13.81 12.43
CA ILE A 78 -4.79 13.48 11.19
C ILE A 78 -6.27 13.41 11.47
N VAL A 79 -7.03 14.29 10.83
CA VAL A 79 -8.47 14.34 10.97
C VAL A 79 -9.08 13.70 9.75
N ALA A 80 -9.72 12.54 9.92
CA ALA A 80 -10.23 11.81 8.76
C ALA A 80 -11.61 11.23 9.05
#